data_9547a416a0e1431519ce7e10e26dc8c4
#
_entry.id   9547a416a0e1431519ce7e10e26dc8c4
#
_cell.length_a   1.000
_cell.length_b   1.000
_cell.length_c   1.000
_cell.angle_alpha   90.00
_cell.angle_beta   90.00
_cell.angle_gamma   90.00
#
_symmetry.space_group_name_H-M   'P 1'
#
loop_
_entity.id
_entity.type
_entity.pdbx_description
1 polymer ?
#
loop_
_entity_poly.entity_id
_entity_poly.type
_entity_poly.pdbx_seq_one_letter_code
_entity_poly.pdbx_strand_id
1 'polypeptide(L)'
;LEFRRVLFRSKTRTFELRMNIFLENIYNMSFFFNTSFGIFSFVCIYILIVLLILPASWLSLLSGFLYGSYLGSIIVFISASIGASVAFFVSKSFFAKKLKNLFSRYPKLSVMEKVVEKGGLKLIFLARLSPIFPFSILNYFYGLNNVKFRDFALGLLGIIPGTFLYCSIGSLAKSIQELKNVQSPNNLYITSIGIISTFLVVYFSAKYSREYFEKS
;
A
#
# COMPACT_ATOMS: atom_id res chain seq x y z
N LEU A 1 -5.66 -47.52 -16.32
CA LEU A 1 -6.10 -46.20 -16.90
C LEU A 1 -7.28 -45.60 -16.13
N GLU A 2 -8.27 -46.38 -15.67
CA GLU A 2 -9.44 -45.91 -14.91
C GLU A 2 -9.06 -45.38 -13.53
N PHE A 3 -8.18 -46.04 -12.79
CA PHE A 3 -7.73 -45.61 -11.46
C PHE A 3 -7.07 -44.23 -11.48
N ARG A 4 -6.28 -43.91 -12.51
CA ARG A 4 -5.72 -42.57 -12.71
C ARG A 4 -6.79 -41.50 -13.00
N ARG A 5 -7.83 -41.84 -13.77
CA ARG A 5 -8.95 -40.91 -14.04
C ARG A 5 -9.78 -40.61 -12.79
N VAL A 6 -10.01 -41.60 -11.94
CA VAL A 6 -10.74 -41.42 -10.67
C VAL A 6 -9.95 -40.58 -9.70
N LEU A 7 -8.63 -40.80 -9.55
CA LEU A 7 -7.75 -39.98 -8.72
C LEU A 7 -7.65 -38.53 -9.23
N PHE A 8 -7.59 -38.31 -10.53
CA PHE A 8 -7.56 -36.98 -11.11
C PHE A 8 -8.87 -36.24 -10.86
N ARG A 9 -10.03 -36.88 -11.06
CA ARG A 9 -11.36 -36.32 -10.76
C ARG A 9 -11.53 -36.01 -9.27
N SER A 10 -11.05 -36.85 -8.36
CA SER A 10 -11.15 -36.58 -6.92
C SER A 10 -10.30 -35.37 -6.50
N LYS A 11 -9.07 -35.26 -7.02
CA LYS A 11 -8.22 -34.08 -6.75
C LYS A 11 -8.79 -32.79 -7.31
N THR A 12 -9.35 -32.81 -8.52
CA THR A 12 -9.99 -31.63 -9.13
C THR A 12 -11.21 -31.19 -8.31
N ARG A 13 -12.04 -32.15 -7.89
CA ARG A 13 -13.23 -31.89 -7.06
C ARG A 13 -12.86 -31.31 -5.68
N THR A 14 -11.79 -31.82 -5.07
CA THR A 14 -11.29 -31.29 -3.78
C THR A 14 -10.72 -29.88 -3.95
N PHE A 15 -10.05 -29.61 -5.06
CA PHE A 15 -9.54 -28.26 -5.38
C PHE A 15 -10.70 -27.29 -5.62
N GLU A 16 -11.71 -27.67 -6.40
CA GLU A 16 -12.91 -26.84 -6.63
C GLU A 16 -13.67 -26.56 -5.34
N LEU A 17 -13.84 -27.56 -4.46
CA LEU A 17 -14.48 -27.37 -3.15
C LEU A 17 -13.69 -26.39 -2.27
N ARG A 18 -12.38 -26.53 -2.19
CA ARG A 18 -11.53 -25.58 -1.43
C ARG A 18 -11.58 -24.18 -2.02
N MET A 19 -11.60 -24.07 -3.33
CA MET A 19 -11.71 -22.79 -4.01
C MET A 19 -13.07 -22.13 -3.74
N ASN A 20 -14.17 -22.89 -3.78
CA ASN A 20 -15.50 -22.36 -3.48
C ASN A 20 -15.62 -21.90 -2.03
N ILE A 21 -15.12 -22.67 -1.05
CA ILE A 21 -15.09 -22.27 0.37
C ILE A 21 -14.23 -21.00 0.55
N PHE A 22 -13.10 -20.91 -0.13
CA PHE A 22 -12.24 -19.72 -0.08
C PHE A 22 -12.96 -18.50 -0.67
N LEU A 23 -13.64 -18.65 -1.80
CA LEU A 23 -14.41 -17.58 -2.45
C LEU A 23 -15.60 -17.12 -1.59
N GLU A 24 -16.29 -18.06 -0.97
CA GLU A 24 -17.40 -17.78 -0.05
C GLU A 24 -16.92 -17.00 1.19
N ASN A 25 -15.79 -17.39 1.76
CA ASN A 25 -15.17 -16.66 2.88
C ASN A 25 -14.76 -15.23 2.46
N ILE A 26 -14.21 -15.06 1.26
CA ILE A 26 -13.90 -13.72 0.73
C ILE A 26 -15.16 -12.90 0.52
N TYR A 27 -16.24 -13.50 0.01
CA TYR A 27 -17.51 -12.82 -0.19
C TYR A 27 -18.11 -12.37 1.16
N ASN A 28 -18.14 -13.24 2.17
CA ASN A 28 -18.60 -12.92 3.51
C ASN A 28 -17.74 -11.83 4.18
N MET A 29 -16.43 -11.89 4.01
CA MET A 29 -15.52 -10.83 4.44
C MET A 29 -15.82 -9.50 3.72
N SER A 30 -16.07 -9.52 2.42
CA SER A 30 -16.35 -8.30 1.67
C SER A 30 -17.65 -7.64 2.14
N PHE A 31 -18.66 -8.42 2.47
CA PHE A 31 -19.91 -7.92 3.04
C PHE A 31 -19.68 -7.22 4.39
N PHE A 32 -18.90 -7.84 5.29
CA PHE A 32 -18.53 -7.23 6.57
C PHE A 32 -17.78 -5.91 6.38
N PHE A 33 -16.75 -5.90 5.52
CA PHE A 33 -15.93 -4.71 5.31
C PHE A 33 -16.66 -3.58 4.57
N ASN A 34 -17.78 -3.83 3.90
CA ASN A 34 -18.62 -2.79 3.31
C ASN A 34 -19.56 -2.11 4.32
N THR A 35 -19.61 -2.58 5.56
CA THR A 35 -20.31 -1.88 6.65
C THR A 35 -19.46 -0.74 7.21
N SER A 36 -20.08 0.26 7.83
CA SER A 36 -19.36 1.36 8.51
C SER A 36 -18.37 0.83 9.57
N PHE A 37 -18.76 -0.21 10.30
CA PHE A 37 -17.91 -0.88 11.28
C PHE A 37 -16.73 -1.60 10.64
N GLY A 38 -16.93 -2.22 9.48
CA GLY A 38 -15.88 -2.88 8.72
C GLY A 38 -14.85 -1.90 8.17
N ILE A 39 -15.29 -0.74 7.64
CA ILE A 39 -14.40 0.34 7.21
C ILE A 39 -13.57 0.86 8.38
N PHE A 40 -14.20 1.10 9.53
CA PHE A 40 -13.49 1.52 10.75
C PHE A 40 -12.44 0.49 11.19
N SER A 41 -12.81 -0.78 11.20
CA SER A 41 -11.89 -1.89 11.53
C SER A 41 -10.72 -1.95 10.55
N PHE A 42 -10.96 -1.77 9.24
CA PHE A 42 -9.92 -1.70 8.23
C PHE A 42 -8.93 -0.56 8.50
N VAL A 43 -9.44 0.64 8.82
CA VAL A 43 -8.62 1.81 9.17
C VAL A 43 -7.73 1.50 10.39
N CYS A 44 -8.30 0.91 11.45
CA CYS A 44 -7.55 0.55 12.65
C CYS A 44 -6.44 -0.48 12.35
N ILE A 45 -6.76 -1.53 11.58
CA ILE A 45 -5.78 -2.55 11.16
C ILE A 45 -4.67 -1.90 10.32
N TYR A 46 -5.03 -1.00 9.40
CA TYR A 46 -4.05 -0.32 8.56
C TYR A 46 -3.06 0.51 9.40
N ILE A 47 -3.58 1.27 10.37
CA ILE A 47 -2.77 2.06 11.30
C ILE A 47 -1.81 1.15 12.09
N LEU A 48 -2.29 0.02 12.61
CA LEU A 48 -1.47 -0.95 13.34
C LEU A 48 -0.34 -1.52 12.46
N ILE A 49 -0.64 -1.89 11.22
CA ILE A 49 0.35 -2.39 10.24
C ILE A 49 1.44 -1.35 9.99
N VAL A 50 1.07 -0.06 9.84
CA VAL A 50 2.04 1.03 9.66
C VAL A 50 2.92 1.20 10.90
N LEU A 51 2.35 1.13 12.10
CA LEU A 51 3.08 1.25 13.38
C LEU A 51 4.00 0.07 13.63
N LEU A 52 3.63 -1.13 13.21
CA LEU A 52 4.46 -2.33 13.33
C LEU A 52 5.56 -2.42 12.25
N ILE A 53 5.69 -1.41 11.39
CA ILE A 53 6.66 -1.37 10.28
C ILE A 53 6.46 -2.53 9.29
N LEU A 54 5.24 -3.04 9.18
CA LEU A 54 4.90 -4.10 8.23
C LEU A 54 4.59 -3.50 6.84
N PRO A 55 4.72 -4.29 5.75
CA PRO A 55 4.41 -3.82 4.41
C PRO A 55 2.90 -3.60 4.23
N ALA A 56 2.49 -2.33 4.21
CA ALA A 56 1.07 -1.92 4.08
C ALA A 56 0.52 -2.04 2.64
N SER A 57 1.36 -2.35 1.66
CA SER A 57 0.96 -2.51 0.25
C SER A 57 -0.10 -3.60 0.04
N TRP A 58 -0.04 -4.68 0.82
CA TRP A 58 -1.05 -5.74 0.80
C TRP A 58 -2.45 -5.25 1.20
N LEU A 59 -2.53 -4.37 2.22
CA LEU A 59 -3.79 -3.76 2.61
C LEU A 59 -4.29 -2.77 1.56
N SER A 60 -3.40 -2.09 0.86
CA SER A 60 -3.79 -1.20 -0.23
C SER A 60 -4.39 -1.98 -1.42
N LEU A 61 -3.81 -3.14 -1.76
CA LEU A 61 -4.39 -4.08 -2.73
C LEU A 61 -5.78 -4.57 -2.26
N LEU A 62 -5.87 -5.00 -1.00
CA LEU A 62 -7.12 -5.47 -0.40
C LEU A 62 -8.19 -4.37 -0.38
N SER A 63 -7.81 -3.13 -0.07
CA SER A 63 -8.72 -1.98 -0.12
C SER A 63 -9.30 -1.76 -1.53
N GLY A 64 -8.45 -1.87 -2.55
CA GLY A 64 -8.90 -1.79 -3.94
C GLY A 64 -9.86 -2.91 -4.32
N PHE A 65 -9.61 -4.11 -3.85
CA PHE A 65 -10.49 -5.26 -4.04
C PHE A 65 -11.85 -5.08 -3.35
N LEU A 66 -11.86 -4.58 -2.10
CA LEU A 66 -13.08 -4.41 -1.31
C LEU A 66 -13.91 -3.20 -1.76
N TYR A 67 -13.26 -2.06 -1.91
CA TYR A 67 -13.91 -0.75 -2.07
C TYR A 67 -13.77 -0.12 -3.47
N GLY A 68 -13.02 -0.78 -4.37
CA GLY A 68 -12.71 -0.23 -5.70
C GLY A 68 -11.54 0.75 -5.68
N SER A 69 -11.15 1.23 -6.88
CA SER A 69 -9.94 2.05 -7.06
C SER A 69 -10.03 3.39 -6.34
N TYR A 70 -11.13 4.13 -6.49
CA TYR A 70 -11.26 5.49 -5.96
C TYR A 70 -11.50 5.50 -4.44
N LEU A 71 -12.56 4.84 -3.98
CA LEU A 71 -12.95 4.81 -2.57
C LEU A 71 -11.89 4.10 -1.74
N GLY A 72 -11.36 2.99 -2.26
CA GLY A 72 -10.25 2.28 -1.64
C GLY A 72 -9.02 3.15 -1.46
N SER A 73 -8.67 3.97 -2.46
CA SER A 73 -7.54 4.90 -2.37
C SER A 73 -7.74 6.00 -1.33
N ILE A 74 -8.96 6.52 -1.20
CA ILE A 74 -9.28 7.53 -0.19
C ILE A 74 -9.16 6.93 1.22
N ILE A 75 -9.73 5.75 1.45
CA ILE A 75 -9.67 5.05 2.74
C ILE A 75 -8.21 4.77 3.11
N VAL A 76 -7.42 4.25 2.17
CA VAL A 76 -5.99 3.97 2.38
C VAL A 76 -5.21 5.26 2.66
N PHE A 77 -5.45 6.33 1.89
CA PHE A 77 -4.76 7.60 2.09
C PHE A 77 -5.01 8.18 3.48
N ILE A 78 -6.27 8.16 3.95
CA ILE A 78 -6.63 8.62 5.29
C ILE A 78 -5.97 7.74 6.35
N SER A 79 -6.10 6.42 6.23
CA SER A 79 -5.53 5.45 7.18
C SER A 79 -4.00 5.56 7.26
N ALA A 80 -3.35 5.63 6.09
CA ALA A 80 -1.91 5.80 5.98
C ALA A 80 -1.44 7.13 6.58
N SER A 81 -2.19 8.21 6.35
CA SER A 81 -1.85 9.54 6.88
C SER A 81 -1.96 9.59 8.40
N ILE A 82 -2.99 8.97 8.98
CA ILE A 82 -3.15 8.86 10.43
C ILE A 82 -2.02 7.99 11.00
N GLY A 83 -1.82 6.78 10.48
CA GLY A 83 -0.76 5.87 10.93
C GLY A 83 0.63 6.47 10.81
N ALA A 84 0.93 7.16 9.70
CA ALA A 84 2.17 7.88 9.49
C ALA A 84 2.39 9.00 10.52
N SER A 85 1.33 9.77 10.82
CA SER A 85 1.40 10.86 11.81
C SER A 85 1.65 10.32 13.22
N VAL A 86 0.98 9.25 13.61
CA VAL A 86 1.22 8.58 14.90
C VAL A 86 2.66 8.06 14.96
N ALA A 87 3.15 7.38 13.93
CA ALA A 87 4.53 6.89 13.86
C ALA A 87 5.56 8.03 13.96
N PHE A 88 5.29 9.16 13.30
CA PHE A 88 6.12 10.37 13.38
C PHE A 88 6.22 10.91 14.80
N PHE A 89 5.10 11.02 15.53
CA PHE A 89 5.12 11.51 16.91
C PHE A 89 5.71 10.48 17.88
N VAL A 90 5.42 9.21 17.72
CA VAL A 90 6.01 8.12 18.52
C VAL A 90 7.53 8.12 18.39
N SER A 91 8.09 8.41 17.21
CA SER A 91 9.52 8.43 16.99
C SER A 91 10.23 9.58 17.74
N LYS A 92 9.53 10.67 18.06
CA LYS A 92 10.05 11.78 18.88
C LYS A 92 10.07 11.49 20.39
N SER A 93 9.37 10.42 20.84
CA SER A 93 9.19 10.06 22.24
C SER A 93 10.32 9.14 22.75
N PHE A 94 10.08 8.44 23.85
CA PHE A 94 11.01 7.53 24.53
C PHE A 94 11.70 6.46 23.64
N PHE A 95 11.14 6.14 22.49
CA PHE A 95 11.66 5.13 21.57
C PHE A 95 12.75 5.66 20.62
N ALA A 96 13.06 6.96 20.61
CA ALA A 96 14.01 7.57 19.68
C ALA A 96 15.39 6.86 19.66
N LYS A 97 15.95 6.53 20.82
CA LYS A 97 17.26 5.86 20.94
C LYS A 97 17.23 4.45 20.34
N LYS A 98 16.18 3.68 20.61
CA LYS A 98 16.00 2.31 20.09
C LYS A 98 15.80 2.31 18.58
N LEU A 99 15.04 3.27 18.07
CA LEU A 99 14.77 3.43 16.65
C LEU A 99 16.02 3.89 15.89
N LYS A 100 16.84 4.80 16.44
CA LYS A 100 18.12 5.18 15.86
C LYS A 100 19.04 3.97 15.67
N ASN A 101 19.15 3.10 16.67
CA ASN A 101 19.95 1.89 16.59
C ASN A 101 19.40 0.89 15.56
N LEU A 102 18.08 0.84 15.35
CA LEU A 102 17.47 0.01 14.31
C LEU A 102 17.79 0.57 12.92
N PHE A 103 17.69 1.87 12.75
CA PHE A 103 17.87 2.54 11.45
C PHE A 103 19.34 2.70 11.03
N SER A 104 20.29 2.69 11.96
CA SER A 104 21.72 2.66 11.62
C SER A 104 22.13 1.44 10.78
N ARG A 105 21.29 0.39 10.78
CA ARG A 105 21.48 -0.81 9.93
C ARG A 105 21.02 -0.61 8.48
N TYR A 106 20.38 0.52 8.15
CA TYR A 106 19.90 0.82 6.81
C TYR A 106 20.75 1.93 6.16
N PRO A 107 21.82 1.59 5.39
CA PRO A 107 22.74 2.59 4.85
C PRO A 107 22.07 3.63 3.94
N LYS A 108 20.96 3.26 3.28
CA LYS A 108 20.19 4.20 2.46
C LYS A 108 19.57 5.36 3.26
N LEU A 109 19.35 5.20 4.57
CA LEU A 109 18.81 6.26 5.42
C LEU A 109 19.85 7.31 5.81
N SER A 110 21.13 6.97 5.84
CA SER A 110 22.21 7.95 6.10
C SER A 110 22.32 8.98 4.96
N VAL A 111 22.06 8.57 3.73
CA VAL A 111 21.97 9.49 2.59
C VAL A 111 20.77 10.43 2.75
N MET A 112 19.65 9.91 3.27
CA MET A 112 18.45 10.71 3.53
C MET A 112 18.64 11.77 4.63
N GLU A 113 19.49 11.56 5.63
CA GLU A 113 19.79 12.56 6.67
C GLU A 113 20.32 13.85 6.03
N LYS A 114 21.35 13.72 5.19
CA LYS A 114 21.95 14.86 4.48
C LYS A 114 20.97 15.56 3.54
N VAL A 115 20.06 14.79 2.96
CA VAL A 115 19.08 15.24 1.97
C VAL A 115 17.93 15.98 2.65
N VAL A 116 17.46 15.49 3.80
CA VAL A 116 16.37 16.11 4.57
C VAL A 116 16.80 17.44 5.18
N GLU A 117 18.04 17.55 5.66
CA GLU A 117 18.60 18.79 6.19
C GLU A 117 18.64 19.92 5.14
N LYS A 118 18.90 19.59 3.87
CA LYS A 118 19.08 20.57 2.78
C LYS A 118 17.82 20.86 1.96
N GLY A 119 16.89 19.93 1.86
CA GLY A 119 15.86 19.94 0.81
C GLY A 119 14.41 20.11 1.24
N GLY A 120 14.10 20.06 2.52
CA GLY A 120 12.76 20.33 3.06
C GLY A 120 11.64 19.51 2.39
N LEU A 121 10.48 20.13 2.19
CA LEU A 121 9.26 19.53 1.65
C LEU A 121 9.46 18.79 0.32
N LYS A 122 10.21 19.38 -0.62
CA LYS A 122 10.41 18.80 -1.97
C LYS A 122 11.01 17.41 -1.89
N LEU A 123 12.00 17.21 -1.03
CA LEU A 123 12.69 15.93 -0.89
C LEU A 123 11.85 14.90 -0.15
N ILE A 124 11.08 15.33 0.85
CA ILE A 124 10.12 14.44 1.54
C ILE A 124 9.10 13.90 0.53
N PHE A 125 8.57 14.77 -0.33
CA PHE A 125 7.62 14.41 -1.37
C PHE A 125 8.24 13.43 -2.39
N LEU A 126 9.43 13.71 -2.90
CA LEU A 126 10.14 12.85 -3.86
C LEU A 126 10.50 11.48 -3.26
N ALA A 127 10.92 11.44 -1.99
CA ALA A 127 11.21 10.18 -1.33
C ALA A 127 9.97 9.29 -1.17
N ARG A 128 8.78 9.88 -1.02
CA ARG A 128 7.52 9.14 -0.95
C ARG A 128 7.02 8.66 -2.31
N LEU A 129 7.35 9.36 -3.38
CA LEU A 129 7.11 8.90 -4.76
C LEU A 129 8.04 7.74 -5.14
N SER A 130 9.20 7.66 -4.50
CA SER A 130 10.20 6.64 -4.79
C SER A 130 9.90 5.32 -4.07
N PRO A 131 9.83 4.18 -4.77
CA PRO A 131 9.64 2.88 -4.14
C PRO A 131 10.91 2.36 -3.42
N ILE A 132 12.00 3.12 -3.45
CA ILE A 132 13.29 2.72 -2.85
C ILE A 132 13.18 2.65 -1.32
N PHE A 133 12.36 3.53 -0.74
CA PHE A 133 12.24 3.67 0.70
C PHE A 133 10.92 3.07 1.19
N PRO A 134 10.96 2.13 2.15
CA PRO A 134 9.74 1.58 2.74
C PRO A 134 8.94 2.68 3.46
N PHE A 135 7.65 2.80 3.12
CA PHE A 135 6.74 3.83 3.64
C PHE A 135 6.75 3.93 5.18
N SER A 136 6.61 2.79 5.86
CA SER A 136 6.53 2.75 7.33
C SER A 136 7.82 3.24 7.97
N ILE A 137 8.98 2.91 7.42
CA ILE A 137 10.29 3.34 7.94
C ILE A 137 10.46 4.85 7.80
N LEU A 138 10.09 5.45 6.67
CA LEU A 138 10.18 6.89 6.44
C LEU A 138 9.41 7.70 7.48
N ASN A 139 8.27 7.21 7.96
CA ASN A 139 7.45 7.93 8.93
C ASN A 139 8.20 8.13 10.26
N TYR A 140 8.85 7.08 10.76
CA TYR A 140 9.68 7.16 11.96
C TYR A 140 10.95 7.97 11.71
N PHE A 141 11.58 7.79 10.55
CA PHE A 141 12.81 8.49 10.18
C PHE A 141 12.63 10.01 10.20
N TYR A 142 11.55 10.54 9.61
CA TYR A 142 11.29 11.98 9.60
C TYR A 142 11.03 12.53 11.01
N GLY A 143 10.38 11.79 11.89
CA GLY A 143 10.20 12.22 13.27
C GLY A 143 11.51 12.25 14.06
N LEU A 144 12.42 11.29 13.85
CA LEU A 144 13.73 11.23 14.48
C LEU A 144 14.67 12.38 14.05
N ASN A 145 14.56 12.82 12.81
CA ASN A 145 15.40 13.87 12.21
C ASN A 145 14.80 15.27 12.30
N ASN A 146 13.90 15.50 13.27
CA ASN A 146 13.32 16.80 13.58
C ASN A 146 12.69 17.55 12.40
N VAL A 147 12.20 16.80 11.41
CA VAL A 147 11.43 17.37 10.30
C VAL A 147 10.22 18.13 10.85
N LYS A 148 9.90 19.29 10.26
CA LYS A 148 8.68 20.02 10.61
C LYS A 148 7.46 19.21 10.23
N PHE A 149 6.50 19.06 11.15
CA PHE A 149 5.29 18.28 10.91
C PHE A 149 4.50 18.77 9.68
N ARG A 150 4.52 20.08 9.41
CA ARG A 150 3.91 20.66 8.21
C ARG A 150 4.49 20.06 6.93
N ASP A 151 5.82 20.01 6.82
CA ASP A 151 6.50 19.49 5.63
C ASP A 151 6.29 17.99 5.50
N PHE A 152 6.29 17.28 6.62
CA PHE A 152 5.94 15.86 6.68
C PHE A 152 4.52 15.60 6.19
N ALA A 153 3.53 16.35 6.71
CA ALA A 153 2.11 16.18 6.35
C ALA A 153 1.84 16.52 4.87
N LEU A 154 2.40 17.62 4.37
CA LEU A 154 2.31 17.96 2.95
C LEU A 154 3.02 16.92 2.06
N GLY A 155 4.14 16.40 2.53
CA GLY A 155 4.87 15.33 1.83
C GLY A 155 4.06 14.05 1.70
N LEU A 156 3.05 13.80 2.56
CA LEU A 156 2.15 12.64 2.43
C LEU A 156 1.37 12.62 1.11
N LEU A 157 1.17 13.77 0.47
CA LEU A 157 0.56 13.80 -0.87
C LEU A 157 1.35 12.97 -1.89
N GLY A 158 2.65 12.76 -1.66
CA GLY A 158 3.50 11.92 -2.52
C GLY A 158 3.13 10.44 -2.52
N ILE A 159 2.32 9.95 -1.56
CA ILE A 159 1.88 8.55 -1.59
C ILE A 159 0.65 8.33 -2.48
N ILE A 160 -0.06 9.39 -2.89
CA ILE A 160 -1.32 9.28 -3.64
C ILE A 160 -1.17 8.45 -4.92
N PRO A 161 -0.18 8.69 -5.81
CA PRO A 161 -0.05 7.91 -7.04
C PRO A 161 0.18 6.43 -6.77
N GLY A 162 1.06 6.11 -5.81
CA GLY A 162 1.33 4.72 -5.41
C GLY A 162 0.10 4.04 -4.79
N THR A 163 -0.61 4.74 -3.92
CA THR A 163 -1.85 4.25 -3.30
C THR A 163 -2.90 3.93 -4.36
N PHE A 164 -3.11 4.85 -5.30
CA PHE A 164 -4.05 4.65 -6.39
C PHE A 164 -3.66 3.46 -7.28
N LEU A 165 -2.37 3.28 -7.57
CA LEU A 165 -1.86 2.13 -8.32
C LEU A 165 -2.22 0.81 -7.62
N TYR A 166 -1.88 0.65 -6.33
CA TYR A 166 -2.16 -0.57 -5.60
C TYR A 166 -3.67 -0.85 -5.49
N CYS A 167 -4.48 0.16 -5.20
CA CYS A 167 -5.93 0.00 -5.14
C CYS A 167 -6.52 -0.34 -6.53
N SER A 168 -5.99 0.22 -7.61
CA SER A 168 -6.42 -0.11 -8.96
C SER A 168 -6.11 -1.55 -9.34
N ILE A 169 -4.94 -2.06 -8.97
CA ILE A 169 -4.58 -3.48 -9.16
C ILE A 169 -5.54 -4.38 -8.36
N GLY A 170 -5.84 -4.04 -7.12
CA GLY A 170 -6.80 -4.78 -6.30
C GLY A 170 -8.22 -4.78 -6.89
N SER A 171 -8.67 -3.64 -7.39
CA SER A 171 -9.97 -3.50 -8.05
C SER A 171 -10.07 -4.32 -9.34
N LEU A 172 -8.98 -4.40 -10.13
CA LEU A 172 -8.92 -5.28 -11.30
C LEU A 172 -9.08 -6.75 -10.92
N ALA A 173 -8.43 -7.19 -9.86
CA ALA A 173 -8.54 -8.57 -9.39
C ALA A 173 -10.01 -8.91 -9.06
N LYS A 174 -10.77 -7.98 -8.45
CA LYS A 174 -12.21 -8.11 -8.23
C LYS A 174 -12.98 -8.20 -9.54
N SER A 175 -12.73 -7.30 -10.49
CA SER A 175 -13.41 -7.27 -11.79
C SER A 175 -13.18 -8.55 -12.60
N ILE A 176 -11.97 -9.11 -12.58
CA ILE A 176 -11.66 -10.39 -13.24
C ILE A 176 -12.45 -11.54 -12.59
N GLN A 177 -12.62 -11.51 -11.27
CA GLN A 177 -13.42 -12.51 -10.56
C GLN A 177 -14.91 -12.39 -10.88
N GLU A 178 -15.44 -11.17 -10.98
CA GLU A 178 -16.83 -10.91 -11.34
C GLU A 178 -17.12 -11.26 -12.81
N LEU A 179 -16.16 -11.07 -13.72
CA LEU A 179 -16.28 -11.41 -15.14
C LEU A 179 -16.44 -12.91 -15.41
N LYS A 180 -15.97 -13.78 -14.50
CA LYS A 180 -16.29 -15.22 -14.57
C LYS A 180 -17.80 -15.46 -14.38
N ASN A 181 -18.53 -14.48 -13.83
CA ASN A 181 -19.94 -14.58 -13.50
C ASN A 181 -20.85 -13.66 -14.36
N VAL A 182 -20.33 -12.58 -14.98
CA VAL A 182 -21.14 -11.61 -15.77
C VAL A 182 -20.29 -10.92 -16.85
N GLN A 183 -20.79 -10.91 -18.09
CA GLN A 183 -20.18 -10.23 -19.23
C GLN A 183 -20.41 -8.69 -19.14
N SER A 184 -19.42 -7.93 -18.72
CA SER A 184 -19.41 -6.48 -18.90
C SER A 184 -17.99 -5.97 -19.20
N PRO A 185 -17.64 -5.73 -20.48
CA PRO A 185 -16.28 -5.38 -20.90
C PRO A 185 -15.88 -3.93 -20.58
N ASN A 186 -16.81 -3.00 -20.39
CA ASN A 186 -16.48 -1.56 -20.30
C ASN A 186 -15.65 -1.16 -19.07
N ASN A 187 -15.84 -1.80 -17.92
CA ASN A 187 -15.08 -1.46 -16.71
C ASN A 187 -13.59 -1.88 -16.77
N LEU A 188 -13.27 -2.92 -17.53
CA LEU A 188 -11.90 -3.40 -17.69
C LEU A 188 -11.02 -2.39 -18.42
N TYR A 189 -11.53 -1.76 -19.49
CA TYR A 189 -10.75 -0.79 -20.27
C TYR A 189 -10.40 0.43 -19.44
N ILE A 190 -11.37 1.02 -18.71
CA ILE A 190 -11.16 2.21 -17.89
C ILE A 190 -10.16 1.90 -16.75
N THR A 191 -10.31 0.77 -16.08
CA THR A 191 -9.41 0.37 -14.99
C THR A 191 -8.01 0.06 -15.52
N SER A 192 -7.90 -0.57 -16.69
CA SER A 192 -6.60 -0.86 -17.32
C SER A 192 -5.86 0.41 -17.72
N ILE A 193 -6.55 1.40 -18.31
CA ILE A 193 -5.97 2.71 -18.65
C ILE A 193 -5.51 3.43 -17.37
N GLY A 194 -6.30 3.39 -16.28
CA GLY A 194 -5.95 3.95 -14.98
C GLY A 194 -4.67 3.33 -14.41
N ILE A 195 -4.51 2.02 -14.49
CA ILE A 195 -3.30 1.33 -14.03
C ILE A 195 -2.08 1.71 -14.87
N ILE A 196 -2.21 1.68 -16.19
CA ILE A 196 -1.09 2.02 -17.09
C ILE A 196 -0.63 3.46 -16.85
N SER A 197 -1.56 4.42 -16.79
CA SER A 197 -1.22 5.82 -16.53
C SER A 197 -0.57 6.02 -15.16
N THR A 198 -1.08 5.35 -14.12
CA THR A 198 -0.52 5.45 -12.77
C THR A 198 0.86 4.78 -12.69
N PHE A 199 1.04 3.62 -13.36
CA PHE A 199 2.33 2.96 -13.45
C PHE A 199 3.37 3.86 -14.11
N LEU A 200 3.01 4.56 -15.20
CA LEU A 200 3.89 5.53 -15.86
C LEU A 200 4.26 6.68 -14.92
N VAL A 201 3.31 7.25 -14.19
CA VAL A 201 3.58 8.31 -13.21
C VAL A 201 4.54 7.83 -12.13
N VAL A 202 4.31 6.66 -11.54
CA VAL A 202 5.18 6.08 -10.51
C VAL A 202 6.57 5.77 -11.08
N TYR A 203 6.65 5.21 -12.28
CA TYR A 203 7.92 4.91 -12.95
C TYR A 203 8.75 6.17 -13.21
N PHE A 204 8.16 7.21 -13.82
CA PHE A 204 8.85 8.45 -14.09
C PHE A 204 9.23 9.19 -12.80
N SER A 205 8.36 9.19 -11.79
CA SER A 205 8.65 9.76 -10.48
C SER A 205 9.80 9.05 -9.79
N ALA A 206 9.83 7.71 -9.83
CA ALA A 206 10.91 6.91 -9.27
C ALA A 206 12.24 7.14 -10.01
N LYS A 207 12.21 7.23 -11.33
CA LYS A 207 13.39 7.53 -12.17
C LYS A 207 13.94 8.92 -11.83
N TYR A 208 13.10 9.94 -11.83
CA TYR A 208 13.49 11.31 -11.50
C TYR A 208 14.03 11.45 -10.08
N SER A 209 13.37 10.80 -9.12
CA SER A 209 13.82 10.73 -7.73
C SER A 209 15.21 10.10 -7.62
N ARG A 210 15.46 8.98 -8.31
CA ARG A 210 16.74 8.29 -8.29
C ARG A 210 17.86 9.18 -8.83
N GLU A 211 17.65 9.81 -9.99
CA GLU A 211 18.62 10.72 -10.59
C GLU A 211 18.95 11.93 -9.70
N TYR A 212 17.96 12.40 -8.94
CA TYR A 212 18.14 13.51 -8.00
C TYR A 212 18.99 13.09 -6.79
N PHE A 213 18.73 11.90 -6.23
CA PHE A 213 19.45 11.41 -5.05
C PHE A 213 20.89 10.94 -5.39
N GLU A 214 21.17 10.53 -6.63
CA GLU A 214 22.52 10.16 -7.06
C GLU A 214 23.43 11.36 -7.30
N LYS A 215 22.85 12.54 -7.61
CA LYS A 215 23.58 13.79 -7.86
C LYS A 215 23.77 14.67 -6.62
N SER A 216 23.16 14.32 -5.49
CA SER A 216 23.23 15.05 -4.21
C SER A 216 24.19 14.40 -3.24
#